data_11cd2a27b7ca3ecddb79b515316a869d
#
_entry.id   11cd2a27b7ca3ecddb79b515316a869d
#
_cell.length_a   1.000
_cell.length_b   1.000
_cell.length_c   1.000
_cell.angle_alpha   90.00
_cell.angle_beta   90.00
_cell.angle_gamma   90.00
#
_symmetry.space_group_name_H-M   'P 1'
#
loop_
_entity.id
_entity.type
_entity.pdbx_description
1 polymer ?
#
loop_
_entity_poly.entity_id
_entity_poly.type
_entity_poly.pdbx_seq_one_letter_code
_entity_poly.pdbx_strand_id
1 'polypeptide(L)'
;MADGFVNHIGIATHSLDKAEELWSKLGFSSGGDHTNEEQGVKIRFMEGRGSTRIEILQPLNDESPVGRFLSSSGPGVQQIAVNVVDIETTITELREIGVRMVSDEPTVGSDGHRIAFVHPSSSGGVLIELVESTM
;
A
#
# COMPACT_ATOMS: atom_id res chain seq x y z
N MET A 1 18.33 -2.07 -3.47
CA MET A 1 18.31 -0.66 -3.16
C MET A 1 17.02 -0.03 -3.63
N ALA A 2 16.83 1.22 -3.28
CA ALA A 2 15.64 1.97 -3.63
C ALA A 2 15.88 2.77 -4.91
N ASP A 3 14.85 2.96 -5.74
CA ASP A 3 14.99 3.70 -6.99
C ASP A 3 14.13 4.96 -7.07
N GLY A 4 13.50 5.34 -5.95
CA GLY A 4 12.73 6.57 -5.87
C GLY A 4 11.42 6.56 -6.65
N PHE A 5 10.86 5.39 -6.88
CA PHE A 5 9.62 5.25 -7.63
C PHE A 5 8.45 4.91 -6.71
N VAL A 6 7.38 5.71 -6.79
CA VAL A 6 6.15 5.42 -6.06
C VAL A 6 5.33 4.42 -6.87
N ASN A 7 5.26 3.20 -6.36
CA ASN A 7 4.56 2.11 -7.03
C ASN A 7 3.05 2.32 -7.02
N HIS A 8 2.50 2.62 -5.84
CA HIS A 8 1.08 2.91 -5.72
C HIS A 8 0.77 3.69 -4.45
N ILE A 9 -0.41 4.29 -4.43
CA ILE A 9 -0.96 4.99 -3.28
C ILE A 9 -2.22 4.25 -2.87
N GLY A 10 -2.27 3.79 -1.62
CA GLY A 10 -3.39 3.04 -1.08
C GLY A 10 -4.35 3.95 -0.35
N ILE A 11 -5.61 3.97 -0.78
CA ILE A 11 -6.64 4.84 -0.23
C ILE A 11 -7.73 4.00 0.40
N ALA A 12 -7.93 4.17 1.71
CA ALA A 12 -8.95 3.47 2.45
C ALA A 12 -10.32 4.10 2.22
N THR A 13 -11.33 3.26 1.98
CA THR A 13 -12.69 3.70 1.70
C THR A 13 -13.69 2.74 2.32
N HIS A 14 -14.92 3.26 2.55
CA HIS A 14 -16.03 2.41 2.97
C HIS A 14 -16.69 1.71 1.77
N SER A 15 -16.49 2.20 0.55
CA SER A 15 -17.13 1.64 -0.65
C SER A 15 -16.22 1.78 -1.85
N LEU A 16 -15.81 0.64 -2.42
CA LEU A 16 -15.01 0.62 -3.64
C LEU A 16 -15.77 1.29 -4.79
N ASP A 17 -17.07 1.00 -4.91
CA ASP A 17 -17.86 1.52 -6.03
C ASP A 17 -17.97 3.04 -6.00
N LYS A 18 -18.18 3.61 -4.83
CA LYS A 18 -18.28 5.06 -4.71
C LYS A 18 -16.94 5.74 -4.96
N ALA A 19 -15.86 5.17 -4.45
CA ALA A 19 -14.53 5.72 -4.66
C ALA A 19 -14.15 5.68 -6.14
N GLU A 20 -14.51 4.60 -6.82
CA GLU A 20 -14.22 4.45 -8.24
C GLU A 20 -14.87 5.55 -9.10
N GLU A 21 -16.05 6.02 -8.70
CA GLU A 21 -16.74 7.08 -9.46
C GLU A 21 -15.85 8.31 -9.67
N LEU A 22 -15.21 8.77 -8.59
CA LEU A 22 -14.31 9.92 -8.68
C LEU A 22 -13.09 9.61 -9.54
N TRP A 23 -12.42 8.49 -9.29
CA TRP A 23 -11.19 8.17 -9.97
C TRP A 23 -11.42 7.93 -11.47
N SER A 24 -12.57 7.34 -11.81
CA SER A 24 -12.94 7.16 -13.23
C SER A 24 -13.12 8.51 -13.94
N LYS A 25 -13.70 9.49 -13.26
CA LYS A 25 -13.85 10.83 -13.83
C LYS A 25 -12.51 11.53 -13.99
N LEU A 26 -11.52 11.16 -13.20
CA LEU A 26 -10.17 11.71 -13.30
C LEU A 26 -9.32 10.98 -14.36
N GLY A 27 -9.91 10.03 -15.07
CA GLY A 27 -9.23 9.35 -16.17
C GLY A 27 -8.63 8.00 -15.86
N PHE A 28 -8.87 7.48 -14.64
CA PHE A 28 -8.39 6.17 -14.27
C PHE A 28 -9.40 5.09 -14.61
N SER A 29 -8.90 3.90 -14.93
CA SER A 29 -9.74 2.74 -15.26
C SER A 29 -9.49 1.64 -14.25
N SER A 30 -10.56 0.90 -13.90
CA SER A 30 -10.43 -0.24 -13.00
C SER A 30 -9.65 -1.37 -13.67
N GLY A 31 -8.59 -1.84 -13.01
CA GLY A 31 -7.79 -2.98 -13.46
C GLY A 31 -8.20 -4.29 -12.81
N GLY A 32 -9.30 -4.30 -12.06
CA GLY A 32 -9.80 -5.49 -11.40
C GLY A 32 -9.68 -5.42 -9.89
N ASP A 33 -10.29 -6.40 -9.24
CA ASP A 33 -10.30 -6.49 -7.78
C ASP A 33 -9.50 -7.69 -7.31
N HIS A 34 -8.93 -7.57 -6.11
CA HIS A 34 -8.25 -8.66 -5.45
C HIS A 34 -8.63 -8.67 -3.98
N THR A 35 -9.00 -9.84 -3.47
CA THR A 35 -9.29 -10.01 -2.04
C THR A 35 -8.10 -10.66 -1.37
N ASN A 36 -7.54 -9.96 -0.40
CA ASN A 36 -6.45 -10.48 0.41
C ASN A 36 -7.02 -10.82 1.79
N GLU A 37 -7.34 -12.10 1.98
CA GLU A 37 -7.96 -12.58 3.23
C GLU A 37 -7.02 -12.43 4.42
N GLU A 38 -5.74 -12.66 4.21
CA GLU A 38 -4.74 -12.57 5.27
C GLU A 38 -4.63 -11.16 5.82
N GLN A 39 -4.66 -10.16 4.94
CA GLN A 39 -4.63 -8.76 5.33
C GLN A 39 -6.03 -8.21 5.66
N GLY A 40 -7.07 -8.95 5.35
CA GLY A 40 -8.45 -8.55 5.62
C GLY A 40 -8.91 -7.38 4.78
N VAL A 41 -8.56 -7.36 3.51
CA VAL A 41 -8.84 -6.21 2.64
C VAL A 41 -9.24 -6.67 1.24
N LYS A 42 -10.15 -5.91 0.63
CA LYS A 42 -10.47 -6.04 -0.79
C LYS A 42 -9.91 -4.81 -1.50
N ILE A 43 -9.12 -5.05 -2.54
CA ILE A 43 -8.37 -4.02 -3.26
C ILE A 43 -8.93 -3.88 -4.66
N ARG A 44 -9.20 -2.64 -5.08
CA ARG A 44 -9.51 -2.35 -6.47
C ARG A 44 -8.37 -1.53 -7.05
N PHE A 45 -7.78 -2.06 -8.12
CA PHE A 45 -6.66 -1.41 -8.80
C PHE A 45 -7.21 -0.38 -9.79
N MET A 46 -6.80 0.88 -9.64
CA MET A 46 -7.15 1.93 -10.57
C MET A 46 -5.90 2.37 -11.32
N GLU A 47 -5.93 2.29 -12.63
CA GLU A 47 -4.77 2.55 -13.49
C GLU A 47 -5.00 3.76 -14.36
N GLY A 48 -4.00 4.63 -14.42
CA GLY A 48 -4.01 5.81 -15.25
C GLY A 48 -2.93 5.73 -16.33
N ARG A 49 -2.54 6.89 -16.84
CA ARG A 49 -1.54 6.97 -17.90
C ARG A 49 -0.14 6.63 -17.41
N GLY A 50 0.18 7.01 -16.19
CA GLY A 50 1.51 6.79 -15.61
C GLY A 50 1.65 5.42 -14.99
N SER A 51 2.83 5.13 -14.46
CA SER A 51 3.14 3.84 -13.84
C SER A 51 2.65 3.74 -12.40
N THR A 52 2.45 4.86 -11.72
CA THR A 52 1.95 4.87 -10.34
C THR A 52 0.45 4.59 -10.34
N ARG A 53 0.05 3.55 -9.61
CA ARG A 53 -1.36 3.15 -9.54
C ARG A 53 -2.00 3.74 -8.29
N ILE A 54 -3.32 3.82 -8.34
CA ILE A 54 -4.14 4.06 -7.17
C ILE A 54 -4.75 2.71 -6.76
N GLU A 55 -4.63 2.35 -5.49
CA GLU A 55 -5.29 1.15 -4.96
C GLU A 55 -6.35 1.59 -3.98
N ILE A 56 -7.59 1.27 -4.27
CA ILE A 56 -8.71 1.58 -3.38
C ILE A 56 -8.90 0.38 -2.47
N LEU A 57 -8.91 0.62 -1.15
CA LEU A 57 -8.86 -0.42 -0.14
C LEU A 57 -10.13 -0.41 0.69
N GLN A 58 -10.87 -1.51 0.67
CA GLN A 58 -12.07 -1.66 1.49
C GLN A 58 -11.83 -2.81 2.47
N PRO A 59 -11.99 -2.59 3.78
CA PRO A 59 -11.72 -3.65 4.76
C PRO A 59 -12.78 -4.73 4.70
N LEU A 60 -12.38 -5.97 4.98
CA LEU A 60 -13.31 -7.09 5.14
C LEU A 60 -13.94 -7.08 6.52
N ASN A 61 -13.28 -6.46 7.50
CA ASN A 61 -13.78 -6.35 8.87
C ASN A 61 -13.12 -5.17 9.57
N ASP A 62 -13.61 -4.84 10.76
CA ASP A 62 -13.13 -3.67 11.51
C ASP A 62 -11.77 -3.88 12.17
N GLU A 63 -11.35 -5.11 12.35
CA GLU A 63 -10.08 -5.43 13.00
C GLU A 63 -8.89 -5.47 12.04
N SER A 64 -9.14 -5.47 10.74
CA SER A 64 -8.04 -5.43 9.77
C SER A 64 -7.30 -4.09 9.84
N PRO A 65 -6.07 -4.01 9.33
CA PRO A 65 -5.33 -2.73 9.35
C PRO A 65 -6.09 -1.60 8.68
N VAL A 66 -6.73 -1.85 7.53
CA VAL A 66 -7.53 -0.84 6.85
C VAL A 66 -8.79 -0.50 7.63
N GLY A 67 -9.42 -1.51 8.24
CA GLY A 67 -10.59 -1.29 9.10
C GLY A 67 -10.27 -0.41 10.29
N ARG A 68 -9.15 -0.68 10.95
CA ARG A 68 -8.71 0.16 12.07
C ARG A 68 -8.37 1.57 11.63
N PHE A 69 -7.75 1.71 10.45
CA PHE A 69 -7.46 3.03 9.90
C PHE A 69 -8.75 3.83 9.69
N LEU A 70 -9.76 3.21 9.07
CA LEU A 70 -11.05 3.88 8.85
C LEU A 70 -11.71 4.28 10.17
N SER A 71 -11.67 3.41 11.17
CA SER A 71 -12.28 3.69 12.47
C SER A 71 -11.62 4.84 13.21
N SER A 72 -10.31 4.98 13.09
CA SER A 72 -9.57 6.00 13.84
C SER A 72 -9.37 7.30 13.05
N SER A 73 -9.26 7.23 11.73
CA SER A 73 -8.91 8.39 10.90
C SER A 73 -9.94 8.74 9.84
N GLY A 74 -10.88 7.84 9.56
CA GLY A 74 -11.78 8.00 8.43
C GLY A 74 -11.13 7.68 7.11
N PRO A 75 -11.86 7.85 5.98
CA PRO A 75 -11.30 7.59 4.66
C PRO A 75 -10.11 8.49 4.36
N GLY A 76 -9.14 7.96 3.61
CA GLY A 76 -7.97 8.75 3.24
C GLY A 76 -6.82 7.86 2.81
N VAL A 77 -5.67 8.49 2.59
CA VAL A 77 -4.45 7.77 2.22
C VAL A 77 -3.99 6.93 3.40
N GLN A 78 -4.01 5.61 3.22
CA GLN A 78 -3.61 4.68 4.26
C GLN A 78 -2.13 4.31 4.12
N GLN A 79 -1.64 4.21 2.89
CA GLN A 79 -0.26 3.81 2.65
C GLN A 79 0.27 4.38 1.33
N ILE A 80 1.60 4.51 1.27
CA ILE A 80 2.31 4.84 0.04
C ILE A 80 3.32 3.72 -0.17
N ALA A 81 3.31 3.09 -1.34
CA ALA A 81 4.23 2.00 -1.65
C ALA A 81 5.34 2.51 -2.55
N VAL A 82 6.57 2.22 -2.16
CA VAL A 82 7.74 2.60 -2.94
C VAL A 82 8.47 1.36 -3.43
N ASN A 83 9.01 1.46 -4.62
CA ASN A 83 9.67 0.34 -5.27
C ASN A 83 11.11 0.23 -4.77
N VAL A 84 11.53 -1.00 -4.49
CA VAL A 84 12.91 -1.28 -4.13
C VAL A 84 13.40 -2.44 -4.99
N VAL A 85 14.71 -2.48 -5.25
CA VAL A 85 15.30 -3.54 -6.07
C VAL A 85 15.64 -4.75 -5.23
N ASP A 86 16.19 -4.52 -4.02
CA ASP A 86 16.58 -5.58 -3.10
C ASP A 86 16.01 -5.23 -1.73
N ILE A 87 14.93 -5.90 -1.35
CA ILE A 87 14.20 -5.55 -0.14
C ILE A 87 14.99 -5.83 1.13
N GLU A 88 15.77 -6.91 1.15
CA GLU A 88 16.54 -7.26 2.36
C GLU A 88 17.65 -6.27 2.60
N THR A 89 18.36 -5.87 1.56
CA THR A 89 19.39 -4.84 1.67
C THR A 89 18.80 -3.50 2.11
N THR A 90 17.65 -3.14 1.52
CA THR A 90 16.97 -1.89 1.87
C THR A 90 16.56 -1.87 3.34
N ILE A 91 15.98 -2.98 3.83
CA ILE A 91 15.59 -3.08 5.24
C ILE A 91 16.82 -2.92 6.15
N THR A 92 17.92 -3.58 5.79
CA THR A 92 19.15 -3.48 6.57
C THR A 92 19.65 -2.04 6.64
N GLU A 93 19.67 -1.36 5.50
CA GLU A 93 20.11 0.04 5.44
C GLU A 93 19.21 0.97 6.24
N LEU A 94 17.89 0.73 6.18
CA LEU A 94 16.94 1.53 6.96
C LEU A 94 17.14 1.32 8.46
N ARG A 95 17.35 0.09 8.89
CA ARG A 95 17.59 -0.19 10.31
C ARG A 95 18.88 0.44 10.80
N GLU A 96 19.89 0.51 9.95
CA GLU A 96 21.17 1.16 10.30
C GLU A 96 21.01 2.63 10.63
N ILE A 97 20.03 3.30 10.04
CA ILE A 97 19.77 4.71 10.35
C ILE A 97 18.63 4.89 11.36
N GLY A 98 18.23 3.81 12.03
CA GLY A 98 17.26 3.89 13.12
C GLY A 98 15.80 3.79 12.71
N VAL A 99 15.50 3.40 11.48
CA VAL A 99 14.11 3.24 11.01
C VAL A 99 13.50 1.99 11.63
N ARG A 100 12.27 2.12 12.13
CA ARG A 100 11.53 1.02 12.70
C ARG A 100 10.67 0.35 11.61
N MET A 101 10.83 -0.96 11.47
CA MET A 101 10.00 -1.75 10.58
C MET A 101 8.81 -2.34 11.35
N VAL A 102 7.70 -2.57 10.65
CA VAL A 102 6.50 -3.16 11.27
C VAL A 102 6.74 -4.62 11.65
N SER A 103 7.47 -5.36 10.80
CA SER A 103 7.80 -6.76 11.07
C SER A 103 9.26 -7.02 10.74
N ASP A 104 9.79 -8.14 11.23
CA ASP A 104 11.20 -8.48 11.08
C ASP A 104 11.55 -8.95 9.67
N GLU A 105 10.60 -9.61 9.02
CA GLU A 105 10.83 -10.27 7.73
C GLU A 105 9.87 -9.78 6.66
N PRO A 106 10.30 -9.71 5.40
CA PRO A 106 9.37 -9.44 4.31
C PRO A 106 8.36 -10.57 4.14
N THR A 107 7.19 -10.23 3.61
CA THR A 107 6.15 -11.19 3.26
C THR A 107 5.76 -11.00 1.80
N VAL A 108 4.84 -11.83 1.29
CA VAL A 108 4.37 -11.71 -0.08
C VAL A 108 3.09 -10.89 -0.10
N GLY A 109 3.08 -9.85 -0.93
CA GLY A 109 1.92 -8.96 -1.06
C GLY A 109 0.91 -9.46 -2.08
N SER A 110 -0.13 -8.65 -2.30
CA SER A 110 -1.28 -9.00 -3.14
C SER A 110 -0.94 -9.24 -4.60
N ASP A 111 0.13 -8.64 -5.08
CA ASP A 111 0.58 -8.79 -6.48
C ASP A 111 1.70 -9.81 -6.64
N GLY A 112 2.01 -10.57 -5.60
CA GLY A 112 3.04 -11.61 -5.64
C GLY A 112 4.46 -11.14 -5.38
N HIS A 113 4.68 -9.84 -5.20
CA HIS A 113 6.01 -9.31 -4.86
C HIS A 113 6.25 -9.39 -3.35
N ARG A 114 7.53 -9.45 -2.96
CA ARG A 114 7.86 -9.36 -1.54
C ARG A 114 7.66 -7.93 -1.07
N ILE A 115 7.08 -7.81 0.10
CA ILE A 115 6.78 -6.50 0.69
C ILE A 115 7.23 -6.44 2.15
N ALA A 116 7.42 -5.21 2.63
CA ALA A 116 7.67 -4.92 4.04
C ALA A 116 7.14 -3.52 4.34
N PHE A 117 6.83 -3.25 5.59
CA PHE A 117 6.28 -1.95 5.97
C PHE A 117 7.18 -1.22 6.93
N VAL A 118 7.42 0.05 6.66
CA VAL A 118 8.08 0.97 7.58
C VAL A 118 7.02 1.50 8.54
N HIS A 119 7.32 1.42 9.84
CA HIS A 119 6.37 1.89 10.85
C HIS A 119 6.14 3.41 10.71
N PRO A 120 4.90 3.87 10.82
CA PRO A 120 4.59 5.30 10.67
C PRO A 120 5.40 6.22 11.59
N SER A 121 5.82 5.74 12.76
CA SER A 121 6.65 6.54 13.67
C SER A 121 7.99 6.95 13.05
N SER A 122 8.47 6.22 12.05
CA SER A 122 9.74 6.51 11.37
C SER A 122 9.57 7.29 10.07
N SER A 123 8.33 7.50 9.62
CA SER A 123 8.06 8.14 8.33
C SER A 123 7.20 9.39 8.42
N GLY A 124 7.08 9.97 9.61
CA GLY A 124 6.26 11.16 9.79
C GLY A 124 4.76 10.91 9.82
N GLY A 125 4.35 9.68 10.10
CA GLY A 125 2.93 9.35 10.27
C GLY A 125 2.30 8.62 9.09
N VAL A 126 3.08 8.32 8.04
CA VAL A 126 2.56 7.60 6.87
C VAL A 126 3.09 6.17 6.87
N LEU A 127 2.19 5.20 6.66
CA LEU A 127 2.62 3.81 6.47
C LEU A 127 3.29 3.70 5.11
N ILE A 128 4.55 3.31 5.09
CA ILE A 128 5.30 3.14 3.84
C ILE A 128 5.44 1.64 3.57
N GLU A 129 4.99 1.22 2.41
CA GLU A 129 5.16 -0.16 1.95
C GLU A 129 6.37 -0.22 1.01
N LEU A 130 7.30 -1.13 1.28
CA LEU A 130 8.39 -1.42 0.36
C LEU A 130 7.93 -2.56 -0.54
N VAL A 131 8.05 -2.39 -1.86
CA VAL A 131 7.67 -3.42 -2.83
C VAL A 131 8.89 -3.79 -3.63
N GLU A 132 9.32 -5.05 -3.54
CA GLU A 132 10.46 -5.52 -4.32
C GLU A 132 10.00 -5.81 -5.75
N SER A 133 10.53 -5.08 -6.68
CA SER A 133 10.17 -5.22 -8.08
C SER A 133 11.41 -5.04 -8.94
N THR A 134 11.54 -5.90 -9.94
CA THR A 134 12.67 -5.90 -10.86
C THR A 134 12.32 -5.17 -12.16
N MET A 135 11.78 -4.01 -12.04
CA MET A 135 11.44 -3.21 -13.22
C MET A 135 12.66 -2.73 -13.99
#